data_e6f32bb980267052fc1bd7bcf86f7126
#
_entry.id   e6f32bb980267052fc1bd7bcf86f7126
#
_cell.length_a   1.000
_cell.length_b   1.000
_cell.length_c   1.000
_cell.angle_alpha   90.00
_cell.angle_beta   90.00
_cell.angle_gamma   90.00
#
_symmetry.space_group_name_H-M   'P 1'
#
loop_
_entity.id
_entity.type
_entity.pdbx_description
1 polymer ?
#
loop_
_entity_poly.entity_id
_entity_poly.type
_entity_poly.pdbx_seq_one_letter_code
_entity_poly.pdbx_strand_id
1 'polypeptide(L)'
;LVMMDGVTGDRIAAIDLGDPFRNHFRNPYAVIHRADLHGAMLEVNRKDPNVTLMASHEVVGYSQANGVVVVNTADGKSFKGCALLGADGVRSKIREQVVGDGGPKISGHVAYRAVLPIEEMPEALRWNAAALWAGPKCHFVHYPLRGWKLFNIVATFHSDKYTTERHNEPGDRDELMAHFQHLPPLPKSILEKSDGWRRWVLGDRDPVPNWTQGNVTLLGDAAHPTHQYFAQGAVMALEDAVELMRQMQAAKAAGGDFNRAFIA
;
A
#
# COMPACT_ATOMS: atom_id res chain seq x y z
N LEU A 1 17.14 3.40 -9.52
CA LEU A 1 16.46 4.52 -8.88
C LEU A 1 17.25 5.80 -9.14
N VAL A 2 16.56 6.91 -9.34
CA VAL A 2 17.21 8.22 -9.55
C VAL A 2 16.56 9.26 -8.63
N MET A 3 17.37 10.05 -7.96
CA MET A 3 16.90 11.18 -7.15
C MET A 3 17.40 12.48 -7.75
N MET A 4 16.49 13.39 -7.98
CA MET A 4 16.69 14.68 -8.61
C MET A 4 16.35 15.81 -7.64
N ASP A 5 17.06 16.90 -7.71
CA ASP A 5 16.70 18.13 -7.02
C ASP A 5 15.50 18.77 -7.76
N GLY A 6 14.40 18.94 -7.04
CA GLY A 6 13.17 19.54 -7.59
C GLY A 6 13.25 21.05 -7.76
N VAL A 7 14.33 21.72 -7.36
CA VAL A 7 14.52 23.16 -7.53
C VAL A 7 15.51 23.44 -8.65
N THR A 8 16.70 22.81 -8.60
CA THR A 8 17.75 23.05 -9.60
C THR A 8 17.62 22.17 -10.83
N GLY A 9 17.00 21.00 -10.71
CA GLY A 9 16.94 19.98 -11.78
C GLY A 9 18.17 19.07 -11.80
N ASP A 10 19.10 19.21 -10.89
CA ASP A 10 20.32 18.41 -10.84
C ASP A 10 20.05 17.01 -10.28
N ARG A 11 20.88 16.05 -10.69
CA ARG A 11 20.83 14.71 -10.12
C ARG A 11 21.56 14.68 -8.77
N ILE A 12 20.81 14.36 -7.70
CA ILE A 12 21.35 14.21 -6.35
C ILE A 12 22.03 12.84 -6.18
N ALA A 13 21.34 11.78 -6.58
CA ALA A 13 21.79 10.39 -6.40
C ALA A 13 21.23 9.45 -7.44
N ALA A 14 21.89 8.33 -7.65
CA ALA A 14 21.38 7.21 -8.43
C ALA A 14 21.81 5.88 -7.78
N ILE A 15 20.92 4.90 -7.82
CA ILE A 15 21.18 3.51 -7.41
C ILE A 15 20.99 2.66 -8.65
N ASP A 16 22.05 1.97 -9.06
CA ASP A 16 21.95 0.98 -10.14
C ASP A 16 21.24 -0.28 -9.64
N LEU A 17 20.16 -0.62 -10.34
CA LEU A 17 19.35 -1.81 -10.07
C LEU A 17 19.52 -2.87 -11.19
N GLY A 18 20.60 -2.78 -11.94
CA GLY A 18 20.97 -3.70 -13.01
C GLY A 18 21.56 -5.02 -12.50
N ASP A 19 22.55 -5.55 -13.23
CA ASP A 19 23.12 -6.87 -12.96
C ASP A 19 23.76 -7.01 -11.56
N PRO A 20 24.48 -6.00 -11.00
CA PRO A 20 25.00 -6.10 -9.65
C PRO A 20 23.91 -6.32 -8.60
N PHE A 21 22.79 -5.61 -8.74
CA PHE A 21 21.63 -5.77 -7.86
C PHE A 21 21.00 -7.17 -8.02
N ARG A 22 20.77 -7.61 -9.27
CA ARG A 22 20.23 -8.94 -9.56
C ARG A 22 21.10 -10.07 -9.03
N ASN A 23 22.42 -9.95 -9.18
CA ASN A 23 23.35 -10.95 -8.69
C ASN A 23 23.37 -11.03 -7.16
N HIS A 24 23.22 -9.91 -6.48
CA HIS A 24 23.17 -9.85 -5.01
C HIS A 24 21.86 -10.38 -4.45
N PHE A 25 20.74 -9.88 -4.94
CA PHE A 25 19.40 -10.23 -4.43
C PHE A 25 18.75 -11.42 -5.16
N ARG A 26 19.35 -11.92 -6.23
CA ARG A 26 18.85 -13.02 -7.11
C ARG A 26 17.51 -12.74 -7.78
N ASN A 27 16.98 -11.53 -7.64
CA ASN A 27 15.74 -11.07 -8.22
C ASN A 27 15.92 -9.64 -8.74
N PRO A 28 15.22 -9.22 -9.81
CA PRO A 28 15.22 -7.85 -10.24
C PRO A 28 14.42 -6.98 -9.27
N TYR A 29 14.80 -5.71 -9.13
CA TYR A 29 13.87 -4.71 -8.65
C TYR A 29 12.75 -4.53 -9.68
N ALA A 30 11.50 -4.55 -9.25
CA ALA A 30 10.37 -4.44 -10.16
C ALA A 30 9.32 -3.45 -9.63
N VAL A 31 8.69 -2.73 -10.54
CA VAL A 31 7.48 -1.97 -10.29
C VAL A 31 6.33 -2.62 -11.03
N ILE A 32 5.15 -2.66 -10.42
CA ILE A 32 3.99 -3.31 -10.99
C ILE A 32 2.74 -2.43 -10.83
N HIS A 33 1.86 -2.47 -11.81
CA HIS A 33 0.55 -1.86 -11.65
C HIS A 33 -0.28 -2.65 -10.62
N ARG A 34 -0.79 -1.95 -9.60
CA ARG A 34 -1.48 -2.59 -8.45
C ARG A 34 -2.62 -3.52 -8.88
N ALA A 35 -3.42 -3.13 -9.87
CA ALA A 35 -4.52 -3.96 -10.36
C ALA A 35 -4.03 -5.25 -11.04
N ASP A 36 -2.84 -5.25 -11.65
CA ASP A 36 -2.28 -6.45 -12.29
C ASP A 36 -1.83 -7.46 -11.24
N LEU A 37 -1.14 -6.99 -10.18
CA LEU A 37 -0.75 -7.83 -9.05
C LEU A 37 -1.99 -8.43 -8.36
N HIS A 38 -2.96 -7.58 -8.01
CA HIS A 38 -4.21 -8.01 -7.39
C HIS A 38 -4.97 -9.00 -8.28
N GLY A 39 -5.07 -8.72 -9.58
CA GLY A 39 -5.76 -9.59 -10.55
C GLY A 39 -5.12 -10.97 -10.64
N ALA A 40 -3.79 -11.05 -10.67
CA ALA A 40 -3.07 -12.32 -10.70
C ALA A 40 -3.32 -13.14 -9.43
N MET A 41 -3.25 -12.52 -8.25
CA MET A 41 -3.55 -13.20 -6.98
C MET A 41 -5.01 -13.66 -6.92
N LEU A 42 -5.94 -12.82 -7.34
CA LEU A 42 -7.37 -13.14 -7.34
C LEU A 42 -7.69 -14.30 -8.26
N GLU A 43 -7.04 -14.38 -9.42
CA GLU A 43 -7.23 -15.47 -10.37
C GLU A 43 -6.77 -16.81 -9.81
N VAL A 44 -5.63 -16.85 -9.12
CA VAL A 44 -5.14 -18.07 -8.44
C VAL A 44 -6.12 -18.51 -7.37
N ASN A 45 -6.57 -17.59 -6.52
CA ASN A 45 -7.52 -17.91 -5.45
C ASN A 45 -8.88 -18.38 -5.96
N ARG A 46 -9.36 -17.86 -7.09
CA ARG A 46 -10.61 -18.33 -7.71
C ARG A 46 -10.56 -19.77 -8.21
N LYS A 47 -9.37 -20.25 -8.53
CA LYS A 47 -9.14 -21.62 -9.03
C LYS A 47 -8.94 -22.65 -7.91
N ASP A 48 -8.67 -22.20 -6.68
CA ASP A 48 -8.46 -23.07 -5.53
C ASP A 48 -9.83 -23.48 -4.93
N PRO A 49 -10.17 -24.80 -4.93
CA PRO A 49 -11.46 -25.26 -4.38
C PRO A 49 -11.57 -25.09 -2.87
N ASN A 50 -10.48 -24.83 -2.16
CA ASN A 50 -10.48 -24.59 -0.71
C ASN A 50 -10.69 -23.11 -0.37
N VAL A 51 -10.74 -22.21 -1.36
CA VAL A 51 -10.92 -20.78 -1.17
C VAL A 51 -12.33 -20.36 -1.61
N THR A 52 -13.11 -19.81 -0.69
CA THR A 52 -14.38 -19.18 -0.98
C THR A 52 -14.25 -17.68 -0.94
N LEU A 53 -14.39 -17.01 -2.09
CA LEU A 53 -14.36 -15.55 -2.21
C LEU A 53 -15.76 -14.98 -2.09
N MET A 54 -15.97 -14.11 -1.13
CA MET A 54 -17.26 -13.48 -0.86
C MET A 54 -17.13 -11.96 -0.90
N ALA A 55 -17.69 -11.33 -1.90
CA ALA A 55 -17.75 -9.88 -2.02
C ALA A 55 -19.04 -9.33 -1.37
N SER A 56 -19.09 -8.01 -1.15
CA SER A 56 -20.26 -7.29 -0.61
C SER A 56 -20.68 -7.75 0.79
N HIS A 57 -19.73 -8.21 1.58
CA HIS A 57 -19.91 -8.56 2.99
C HIS A 57 -18.99 -7.67 3.84
N GLU A 58 -19.50 -6.51 4.21
CA GLU A 58 -18.77 -5.59 5.09
C GLU A 58 -18.70 -6.18 6.50
N VAL A 59 -17.50 -6.49 6.97
CA VAL A 59 -17.26 -7.00 8.32
C VAL A 59 -17.36 -5.83 9.30
N VAL A 60 -18.22 -6.00 10.33
CA VAL A 60 -18.42 -4.99 11.37
C VAL A 60 -17.80 -5.39 12.71
N GLY A 61 -17.36 -6.62 12.86
CA GLY A 61 -16.69 -7.10 14.05
C GLY A 61 -16.72 -8.62 14.18
N TYR A 62 -16.19 -9.10 15.28
CA TYR A 62 -16.15 -10.53 15.59
C TYR A 62 -16.40 -10.82 17.08
N SER A 63 -16.67 -12.08 17.39
CA SER A 63 -16.60 -12.66 18.75
C SER A 63 -15.84 -13.98 18.72
N GLN A 64 -15.24 -14.38 19.83
CA GLN A 64 -14.59 -15.68 19.93
C GLN A 64 -14.89 -16.35 21.27
N ALA A 65 -15.16 -17.65 21.23
CA ALA A 65 -15.38 -18.50 22.41
C ALA A 65 -15.06 -19.96 22.06
N ASN A 66 -14.48 -20.69 22.99
CA ASN A 66 -14.23 -22.13 22.87
C ASN A 66 -13.51 -22.55 21.57
N GLY A 67 -12.54 -21.76 21.12
CA GLY A 67 -11.78 -22.03 19.87
C GLY A 67 -12.54 -21.72 18.58
N VAL A 68 -13.72 -21.14 18.66
CA VAL A 68 -14.52 -20.71 17.49
C VAL A 68 -14.51 -19.19 17.42
N VAL A 69 -14.24 -18.67 16.23
CA VAL A 69 -14.40 -17.24 15.90
C VAL A 69 -15.65 -17.07 15.05
N VAL A 70 -16.46 -16.08 15.39
CA VAL A 70 -17.66 -15.71 14.63
C VAL A 70 -17.48 -14.28 14.11
N VAL A 71 -17.48 -14.12 12.80
CA VAL A 71 -17.41 -12.82 12.13
C VAL A 71 -18.80 -12.34 11.78
N ASN A 72 -19.13 -11.08 12.07
CA ASN A 72 -20.42 -10.49 11.77
C ASN A 72 -20.28 -9.44 10.66
N THR A 73 -21.28 -9.38 9.79
CA THR A 73 -21.34 -8.45 8.66
C THR A 73 -22.51 -7.47 8.79
N ALA A 74 -22.38 -6.32 8.13
CA ALA A 74 -23.37 -5.23 8.19
C ALA A 74 -24.76 -5.66 7.67
N ASP A 75 -24.83 -6.67 6.77
CA ASP A 75 -26.08 -7.26 6.26
C ASP A 75 -26.71 -8.29 7.22
N GLY A 76 -26.19 -8.39 8.45
CA GLY A 76 -26.73 -9.25 9.51
C GLY A 76 -26.33 -10.73 9.41
N LYS A 77 -25.44 -11.10 8.48
CA LYS A 77 -24.94 -12.48 8.41
C LYS A 77 -23.80 -12.71 9.39
N SER A 78 -23.56 -13.98 9.69
CA SER A 78 -22.45 -14.42 10.54
C SER A 78 -21.75 -15.61 9.90
N PHE A 79 -20.41 -15.62 10.00
CA PHE A 79 -19.55 -16.70 9.50
C PHE A 79 -18.72 -17.25 10.65
N LYS A 80 -18.60 -18.58 10.71
CA LYS A 80 -17.85 -19.27 11.78
C LYS A 80 -16.58 -19.88 11.22
N GLY A 81 -15.50 -19.77 11.98
CA GLY A 81 -14.20 -20.36 11.68
C GLY A 81 -13.42 -20.70 12.94
N CYS A 82 -12.30 -21.38 12.78
CA CYS A 82 -11.37 -21.66 13.87
C CYS A 82 -10.36 -20.54 14.12
N ALA A 83 -10.18 -19.65 13.13
CA ALA A 83 -9.28 -18.50 13.22
C ALA A 83 -9.78 -17.36 12.34
N LEU A 84 -9.32 -16.13 12.60
CA LEU A 84 -9.60 -14.92 11.82
C LEU A 84 -8.30 -14.16 11.53
N LEU A 85 -8.09 -13.82 10.28
CA LEU A 85 -7.04 -12.92 9.84
C LEU A 85 -7.67 -11.58 9.45
N GLY A 86 -7.38 -10.53 10.22
CA GLY A 86 -7.81 -9.16 9.94
C GLY A 86 -6.85 -8.50 8.95
N ALA A 87 -7.21 -8.50 7.65
CA ALA A 87 -6.46 -7.86 6.58
C ALA A 87 -7.27 -6.72 5.93
N ASP A 88 -8.05 -6.02 6.75
CA ASP A 88 -9.05 -5.02 6.37
C ASP A 88 -8.50 -3.58 6.33
N GLY A 89 -7.15 -3.45 6.29
CA GLY A 89 -6.44 -2.21 5.97
C GLY A 89 -6.34 -1.22 7.13
N VAL A 90 -5.88 -0.01 6.85
CA VAL A 90 -5.58 1.02 7.86
C VAL A 90 -6.78 1.40 8.73
N ARG A 91 -8.02 1.22 8.22
CA ARG A 91 -9.29 1.44 8.95
C ARG A 91 -9.88 0.17 9.55
N SER A 92 -9.05 -0.81 9.81
CA SER A 92 -9.45 -2.14 10.27
C SER A 92 -10.45 -2.11 11.42
N LYS A 93 -11.60 -2.77 11.21
CA LYS A 93 -12.58 -3.03 12.26
C LYS A 93 -12.14 -4.13 13.20
N ILE A 94 -11.33 -5.05 12.70
CA ILE A 94 -10.75 -6.11 13.51
C ILE A 94 -9.70 -5.51 14.46
N ARG A 95 -8.86 -4.55 14.00
CA ARG A 95 -7.90 -3.84 14.86
C ARG A 95 -8.59 -3.05 15.98
N GLU A 96 -9.71 -2.42 15.70
CA GLU A 96 -10.48 -1.71 16.72
C GLU A 96 -10.81 -2.62 17.94
N GLN A 97 -11.06 -3.91 17.68
CA GLN A 97 -11.36 -4.88 18.73
C GLN A 97 -10.12 -5.53 19.34
N VAL A 98 -9.09 -5.85 18.53
CA VAL A 98 -7.86 -6.52 18.99
C VAL A 98 -6.98 -5.56 19.80
N VAL A 99 -6.80 -4.32 19.32
CA VAL A 99 -5.87 -3.34 19.87
C VAL A 99 -6.58 -2.22 20.62
N GLY A 100 -7.69 -1.70 20.09
CA GLY A 100 -8.46 -0.62 20.72
C GLY A 100 -7.78 0.74 20.66
N ASP A 101 -6.90 0.98 19.69
CA ASP A 101 -6.11 2.22 19.56
C ASP A 101 -6.81 3.34 18.75
N GLY A 102 -8.09 3.17 18.46
CA GLY A 102 -8.91 4.15 17.73
C GLY A 102 -8.67 4.12 16.21
N GLY A 103 -8.95 5.23 15.55
CA GLY A 103 -8.76 5.40 14.11
C GLY A 103 -7.35 5.85 13.72
N PRO A 104 -7.02 5.88 12.41
CA PRO A 104 -5.75 6.41 11.93
C PRO A 104 -5.62 7.91 12.23
N LYS A 105 -4.40 8.33 12.56
CA LYS A 105 -4.02 9.72 12.78
C LYS A 105 -3.64 10.36 11.44
N ILE A 106 -4.11 11.58 11.18
CA ILE A 106 -3.74 12.30 9.96
C ILE A 106 -2.28 12.72 10.06
N SER A 107 -1.51 12.35 9.04
CA SER A 107 -0.07 12.63 8.99
C SER A 107 0.29 14.01 8.45
N GLY A 108 -0.68 14.77 7.91
CA GLY A 108 -0.44 16.01 7.18
C GLY A 108 0.09 15.79 5.75
N HIS A 109 0.27 14.56 5.32
CA HIS A 109 0.75 14.23 3.97
C HIS A 109 -0.43 13.94 3.03
N VAL A 110 -0.38 14.58 1.86
CA VAL A 110 -1.39 14.42 0.80
C VAL A 110 -0.68 13.89 -0.44
N ALA A 111 -1.21 12.80 -1.00
CA ALA A 111 -0.69 12.19 -2.20
C ALA A 111 -1.69 12.33 -3.36
N TYR A 112 -1.23 12.88 -4.46
CA TYR A 112 -1.93 12.93 -5.75
C TYR A 112 -1.35 11.87 -6.66
N ARG A 113 -2.21 11.12 -7.32
CA ARG A 113 -1.79 10.03 -8.20
C ARG A 113 -2.48 10.14 -9.55
N ALA A 114 -1.71 9.89 -10.61
CA ALA A 114 -2.21 9.76 -11.96
C ALA A 114 -1.44 8.67 -12.70
N VAL A 115 -2.09 8.08 -13.69
CA VAL A 115 -1.47 7.15 -14.64
C VAL A 115 -1.77 7.66 -16.04
N LEU A 116 -0.73 7.87 -16.82
CA LEU A 116 -0.82 8.40 -18.18
C LEU A 116 -0.30 7.37 -19.20
N PRO A 117 -0.79 7.38 -20.43
CA PRO A 117 -0.13 6.73 -21.56
C PRO A 117 1.31 7.24 -21.70
N ILE A 118 2.25 6.37 -22.10
CA ILE A 118 3.65 6.76 -22.23
C ILE A 118 3.86 7.90 -23.25
N GLU A 119 3.00 7.96 -24.27
CA GLU A 119 3.05 8.94 -25.34
C GLU A 119 2.84 10.37 -24.83
N GLU A 120 2.12 10.53 -23.73
CA GLU A 120 1.88 11.84 -23.11
C GLU A 120 3.08 12.34 -22.30
N MET A 121 4.03 11.46 -21.97
CA MET A 121 5.22 11.83 -21.22
C MET A 121 6.27 12.49 -22.12
N PRO A 122 6.94 13.56 -21.65
CA PRO A 122 8.09 14.13 -22.36
C PRO A 122 9.15 13.06 -22.61
N GLU A 123 9.60 12.94 -23.83
CA GLU A 123 10.59 11.91 -24.24
C GLU A 123 11.85 11.97 -23.40
N ALA A 124 12.34 13.17 -23.08
CA ALA A 124 13.52 13.39 -22.24
C ALA A 124 13.38 12.86 -20.80
N LEU A 125 12.17 12.52 -20.34
CA LEU A 125 11.89 11.99 -19.01
C LEU A 125 11.40 10.52 -19.04
N ARG A 126 11.42 9.88 -20.20
CA ARG A 126 11.10 8.46 -20.33
C ARG A 126 12.28 7.59 -19.93
N TRP A 127 12.61 7.61 -18.65
CA TRP A 127 13.74 6.84 -18.10
C TRP A 127 13.29 5.45 -17.66
N ASN A 128 14.15 4.45 -17.86
CA ASN A 128 13.97 3.13 -17.25
C ASN A 128 14.38 3.17 -15.76
N ALA A 129 13.69 3.98 -15.00
CA ALA A 129 13.97 4.22 -13.59
C ALA A 129 12.70 4.64 -12.86
N ALA A 130 12.66 4.38 -11.56
CA ALA A 130 11.82 5.16 -10.69
C ALA A 130 12.60 6.44 -10.34
N ALA A 131 12.08 7.58 -10.76
CA ALA A 131 12.69 8.90 -10.56
C ALA A 131 11.90 9.67 -9.51
N LEU A 132 12.61 10.15 -8.48
CA LEU A 132 12.08 11.00 -7.42
C LEU A 132 12.64 12.41 -7.58
N TRP A 133 11.76 13.40 -7.60
CA TRP A 133 12.08 14.83 -7.61
C TRP A 133 11.76 15.39 -6.23
N ALA A 134 12.80 15.74 -5.47
CA ALA A 134 12.68 16.24 -4.11
C ALA A 134 12.64 17.77 -4.08
N GLY A 135 11.61 18.34 -3.49
CA GLY A 135 11.45 19.78 -3.29
C GLY A 135 11.12 20.13 -1.83
N PRO A 136 11.04 21.43 -1.51
CA PRO A 136 10.69 21.89 -0.17
C PRO A 136 9.28 21.42 0.24
N LYS A 137 9.18 20.55 1.25
CA LYS A 137 7.94 19.96 1.77
C LYS A 137 7.09 19.21 0.73
N CYS A 138 7.68 18.83 -0.39
CA CYS A 138 7.01 18.09 -1.44
C CYS A 138 8.00 17.22 -2.22
N HIS A 139 7.50 16.22 -2.89
CA HIS A 139 8.24 15.45 -3.88
C HIS A 139 7.27 14.81 -4.85
N PHE A 140 7.73 14.45 -6.03
CA PHE A 140 6.98 13.55 -6.87
C PHE A 140 7.86 12.44 -7.44
N VAL A 141 7.24 11.31 -7.66
CA VAL A 141 7.88 10.12 -8.21
C VAL A 141 7.18 9.74 -9.50
N HIS A 142 7.96 9.35 -10.50
CA HIS A 142 7.40 8.78 -11.72
C HIS A 142 8.20 7.57 -12.18
N TYR A 143 7.53 6.65 -12.85
CA TYR A 143 8.14 5.45 -13.42
C TYR A 143 7.25 4.79 -14.45
N PRO A 144 7.84 4.07 -15.46
CA PRO A 144 7.08 3.33 -16.44
C PRO A 144 6.45 2.08 -15.85
N LEU A 145 5.30 1.67 -16.39
CA LEU A 145 4.53 0.49 -16.04
C LEU A 145 4.09 -0.30 -17.29
N ARG A 146 3.69 -1.57 -17.09
CA ARG A 146 3.11 -2.43 -18.14
C ARG A 146 3.96 -2.48 -19.42
N GLY A 147 5.27 -2.68 -19.27
CA GLY A 147 6.18 -2.76 -20.41
C GLY A 147 6.20 -1.46 -21.23
N TRP A 148 6.30 -0.32 -20.56
CA TRP A 148 6.34 1.01 -21.19
C TRP A 148 5.05 1.46 -21.87
N LYS A 149 3.90 0.90 -21.53
CA LYS A 149 2.61 1.39 -22.04
C LYS A 149 2.03 2.52 -21.20
N LEU A 150 2.35 2.52 -19.90
CA LEU A 150 1.83 3.49 -18.94
C LEU A 150 2.96 4.12 -18.14
N PHE A 151 2.68 5.31 -17.66
CA PHE A 151 3.54 6.04 -16.72
C PHE A 151 2.76 6.35 -15.44
N ASN A 152 3.30 5.94 -14.30
CA ASN A 152 2.72 6.26 -13.02
C ASN A 152 3.35 7.51 -12.44
N ILE A 153 2.53 8.36 -11.85
CA ILE A 153 2.96 9.60 -11.20
C ILE A 153 2.34 9.64 -9.81
N VAL A 154 3.17 9.91 -8.81
CA VAL A 154 2.74 10.12 -7.42
C VAL A 154 3.38 11.42 -6.93
N ALA A 155 2.59 12.44 -6.73
CA ALA A 155 3.02 13.73 -6.20
C ALA A 155 2.55 13.87 -4.75
N THR A 156 3.47 14.14 -3.83
CA THR A 156 3.19 14.21 -2.39
C THR A 156 3.64 15.55 -1.85
N PHE A 157 2.82 16.14 -1.00
CA PHE A 157 3.13 17.40 -0.31
C PHE A 157 2.52 17.41 1.09
N HIS A 158 3.00 18.30 1.93
CA HIS A 158 2.44 18.53 3.26
C HIS A 158 1.33 19.59 3.20
N SER A 159 0.20 19.31 3.87
CA SER A 159 -0.93 20.23 3.96
C SER A 159 -1.68 20.05 5.28
N ASP A 160 -1.90 21.15 6.01
CA ASP A 160 -2.71 21.20 7.23
C ASP A 160 -4.21 21.39 6.95
N LYS A 161 -4.59 21.49 5.67
CA LYS A 161 -5.98 21.71 5.23
C LYS A 161 -6.90 20.53 5.56
N TYR A 162 -6.34 19.31 5.61
CA TYR A 162 -7.11 18.09 5.75
C TYR A 162 -7.03 17.54 7.17
N THR A 163 -8.17 17.35 7.79
CA THR A 163 -8.31 16.87 9.18
C THR A 163 -8.83 15.42 9.25
N THR A 164 -9.23 14.85 8.12
CA THR A 164 -9.72 13.46 8.02
C THR A 164 -9.03 12.73 6.89
N GLU A 165 -8.75 11.45 7.12
CA GLU A 165 -8.22 10.58 6.09
C GLU A 165 -9.18 10.49 4.89
N ARG A 166 -8.64 10.53 3.68
CA ARG A 166 -9.37 10.47 2.42
C ARG A 166 -8.69 9.53 1.45
N HIS A 167 -9.46 8.76 0.74
CA HIS A 167 -8.96 7.78 -0.22
C HIS A 167 -9.62 7.93 -1.58
N ASN A 168 -8.80 8.05 -2.61
CA ASN A 168 -9.24 8.01 -4.01
C ASN A 168 -10.33 9.04 -4.35
N GLU A 169 -10.23 10.25 -3.82
CA GLU A 169 -11.11 11.36 -4.18
C GLU A 169 -10.61 12.08 -5.44
N PRO A 170 -11.47 12.82 -6.16
CA PRO A 170 -11.00 13.74 -7.19
C PRO A 170 -9.98 14.72 -6.62
N GLY A 171 -8.84 14.86 -7.32
CA GLY A 171 -7.81 15.84 -6.97
C GLY A 171 -8.10 17.20 -7.59
N ASP A 172 -7.63 18.24 -6.94
CA ASP A 172 -7.65 19.62 -7.44
C ASP A 172 -6.27 19.93 -8.05
N ARG A 173 -6.24 20.18 -9.37
CA ARG A 173 -5.01 20.46 -10.09
C ARG A 173 -4.35 21.76 -9.63
N ASP A 174 -5.13 22.80 -9.33
CA ASP A 174 -4.59 24.08 -8.90
C ASP A 174 -3.94 23.97 -7.52
N GLU A 175 -4.55 23.22 -6.60
CA GLU A 175 -3.94 22.86 -5.32
C GLU A 175 -2.61 22.13 -5.54
N LEU A 176 -2.59 21.10 -6.37
CA LEU A 176 -1.36 20.36 -6.68
C LEU A 176 -0.28 21.30 -7.20
N MET A 177 -0.59 22.07 -8.25
CA MET A 177 0.37 22.94 -8.90
C MET A 177 0.91 24.06 -7.98
N ALA A 178 0.13 24.51 -7.02
CA ALA A 178 0.57 25.49 -6.03
C ALA A 178 1.76 24.99 -5.19
N HIS A 179 1.81 23.68 -4.88
CA HIS A 179 2.90 23.07 -4.13
C HIS A 179 4.16 22.79 -4.98
N PHE A 180 4.02 22.75 -6.32
CA PHE A 180 5.09 22.35 -7.23
C PHE A 180 5.55 23.49 -8.18
N GLN A 181 5.31 24.75 -7.82
CA GLN A 181 5.68 25.92 -8.66
C GLN A 181 7.19 26.06 -8.86
N HIS A 182 7.99 25.59 -7.91
CA HIS A 182 9.45 25.68 -7.90
C HIS A 182 10.14 24.68 -8.85
N LEU A 183 9.38 23.69 -9.37
CA LEU A 183 9.96 22.69 -10.27
C LEU A 183 10.46 23.32 -11.57
N PRO A 184 11.58 22.84 -12.11
CA PRO A 184 12.03 23.18 -13.46
C PRO A 184 10.93 22.87 -14.51
N PRO A 185 10.92 23.59 -15.65
CA PRO A 185 9.83 23.48 -16.63
C PRO A 185 9.56 22.05 -17.12
N LEU A 186 10.62 21.27 -17.36
CA LEU A 186 10.47 19.92 -17.93
C LEU A 186 9.79 18.94 -16.94
N PRO A 187 10.25 18.73 -15.70
CA PRO A 187 9.52 17.89 -14.75
C PRO A 187 8.16 18.46 -14.38
N LYS A 188 8.00 19.78 -14.30
CA LYS A 188 6.72 20.42 -14.03
C LYS A 188 5.67 20.07 -15.08
N SER A 189 6.06 19.99 -16.36
CA SER A 189 5.16 19.66 -17.46
C SER A 189 4.50 18.28 -17.33
N ILE A 190 5.09 17.35 -16.56
CA ILE A 190 4.46 16.05 -16.23
C ILE A 190 3.20 16.26 -15.40
N LEU A 191 3.28 17.10 -14.36
CA LEU A 191 2.17 17.36 -13.46
C LEU A 191 1.04 18.12 -14.15
N GLU A 192 1.38 18.90 -15.18
CA GLU A 192 0.43 19.69 -15.96
C GLU A 192 -0.40 18.85 -16.96
N LYS A 193 0.05 17.65 -17.30
CA LYS A 193 -0.61 16.84 -18.34
C LYS A 193 -1.85 16.09 -17.89
N SER A 194 -1.98 15.79 -16.62
CA SER A 194 -3.11 15.01 -16.12
C SER A 194 -4.22 15.90 -15.57
N ASP A 195 -5.43 15.70 -16.09
CA ASP A 195 -6.67 16.25 -15.50
C ASP A 195 -7.39 15.21 -14.61
N GLY A 196 -6.93 13.97 -14.64
CA GLY A 196 -7.51 12.83 -13.89
C GLY A 196 -6.86 12.56 -12.54
N TRP A 197 -6.39 13.58 -11.85
CA TRP A 197 -5.77 13.42 -10.55
C TRP A 197 -6.71 12.82 -9.52
N ARG A 198 -6.19 11.81 -8.81
CA ARG A 198 -6.85 11.25 -7.63
C ARG A 198 -6.04 11.61 -6.40
N ARG A 199 -6.73 11.94 -5.30
CA ARG A 199 -6.15 12.42 -4.04
C ARG A 199 -6.33 11.41 -2.92
N TRP A 200 -5.30 11.27 -2.11
CA TRP A 200 -5.29 10.56 -0.83
C TRP A 200 -4.77 11.48 0.25
N VAL A 201 -5.52 11.63 1.34
CA VAL A 201 -5.04 12.22 2.59
C VAL A 201 -4.55 11.05 3.44
N LEU A 202 -3.26 11.04 3.75
CA LEU A 202 -2.61 9.89 4.35
C LEU A 202 -2.82 9.89 5.87
N GLY A 203 -3.23 8.73 6.37
CA GLY A 203 -3.28 8.44 7.79
C GLY A 203 -2.16 7.46 8.18
N ASP A 204 -1.80 7.51 9.45
CA ASP A 204 -0.82 6.66 10.07
C ASP A 204 -1.35 6.07 11.38
N ARG A 205 -0.72 5.04 11.90
CA ARG A 205 -1.00 4.45 13.20
C ARG A 205 0.28 4.25 13.98
N ASP A 206 0.23 4.42 15.28
CA ASP A 206 1.37 4.12 16.15
C ASP A 206 1.68 2.61 16.10
N PRO A 207 2.96 2.24 16.16
CA PRO A 207 3.35 0.85 16.36
C PRO A 207 2.77 0.28 17.66
N VAL A 208 2.30 -0.95 17.60
CA VAL A 208 1.76 -1.65 18.77
C VAL A 208 2.57 -2.92 19.05
N PRO A 209 2.76 -3.29 20.31
CA PRO A 209 3.59 -4.44 20.67
C PRO A 209 2.91 -5.79 20.39
N ASN A 210 1.60 -5.78 20.21
CA ASN A 210 0.83 -7.00 19.96
C ASN A 210 -0.41 -6.68 19.13
N TRP A 211 -0.63 -7.45 18.08
CA TRP A 211 -1.81 -7.38 17.21
C TRP A 211 -2.55 -8.72 17.10
N THR A 212 -2.39 -9.57 18.12
CA THR A 212 -3.02 -10.88 18.19
C THR A 212 -3.85 -11.00 19.48
N GLN A 213 -5.04 -11.58 19.39
CA GLN A 213 -5.89 -11.89 20.52
C GLN A 213 -6.58 -13.24 20.31
N GLY A 214 -6.15 -14.26 21.06
CA GLY A 214 -6.68 -15.62 20.89
C GLY A 214 -6.44 -16.15 19.47
N ASN A 215 -7.50 -16.56 18.80
CA ASN A 215 -7.45 -17.08 17.43
C ASN A 215 -7.66 -15.98 16.38
N VAL A 216 -7.40 -14.72 16.70
CA VAL A 216 -7.51 -13.58 15.79
C VAL A 216 -6.18 -12.85 15.72
N THR A 217 -5.68 -12.58 14.51
CA THR A 217 -4.49 -11.76 14.28
C THR A 217 -4.69 -10.81 13.12
N LEU A 218 -3.89 -9.72 13.10
CA LEU A 218 -3.91 -8.72 12.04
C LEU A 218 -2.80 -9.00 11.01
N LEU A 219 -2.97 -8.46 9.80
CA LEU A 219 -2.04 -8.63 8.69
C LEU A 219 -1.96 -7.32 7.86
N GLY A 220 -0.78 -7.00 7.32
CA GLY A 220 -0.57 -5.84 6.45
C GLY A 220 -0.97 -4.53 7.11
N ASP A 221 -1.63 -3.62 6.35
CA ASP A 221 -2.00 -2.29 6.85
C ASP A 221 -2.95 -2.31 8.05
N ALA A 222 -3.61 -3.43 8.34
CA ALA A 222 -4.38 -3.57 9.59
C ALA A 222 -3.47 -3.70 10.82
N ALA A 223 -2.32 -4.35 10.66
CA ALA A 223 -1.30 -4.51 11.71
C ALA A 223 -0.35 -3.32 11.78
N HIS A 224 0.29 -2.98 10.64
CA HIS A 224 1.42 -2.06 10.56
C HIS A 224 1.36 -1.16 9.32
N PRO A 225 0.36 -0.27 9.20
CA PRO A 225 0.30 0.64 8.06
C PRO A 225 1.56 1.51 8.01
N THR A 226 2.09 1.73 6.82
CA THR A 226 3.28 2.53 6.59
C THR A 226 3.03 3.64 5.61
N HIS A 227 3.76 4.75 5.77
CA HIS A 227 3.81 5.77 4.74
C HIS A 227 4.46 5.25 3.46
N GLN A 228 4.08 5.84 2.34
CA GLN A 228 4.48 5.38 1.00
C GLN A 228 5.95 5.62 0.62
N TYR A 229 6.76 6.25 1.48
CA TYR A 229 8.11 6.75 1.15
C TYR A 229 9.10 5.68 0.70
N PHE A 230 9.04 4.51 1.30
CA PHE A 230 9.90 3.38 0.91
C PHE A 230 9.20 2.39 -0.03
N ALA A 231 7.92 2.64 -0.39
CA ALA A 231 7.12 1.75 -1.22
C ALA A 231 7.06 0.28 -0.72
N GLN A 232 7.18 0.05 0.61
CA GLN A 232 7.32 -1.28 1.23
C GLN A 232 5.99 -1.87 1.72
N GLY A 233 4.92 -1.08 1.92
CA GLY A 233 3.71 -1.57 2.58
C GLY A 233 3.11 -2.84 1.95
N ALA A 234 3.03 -2.90 0.62
CA ALA A 234 2.53 -4.11 -0.06
C ALA A 234 3.51 -5.29 0.04
N VAL A 235 4.82 -5.02 0.04
CA VAL A 235 5.85 -6.07 0.19
C VAL A 235 5.80 -6.65 1.59
N MET A 236 5.73 -5.82 2.62
CA MET A 236 5.58 -6.25 4.02
C MET A 236 4.34 -7.13 4.20
N ALA A 237 3.19 -6.74 3.63
CA ALA A 237 1.98 -7.57 3.69
C ALA A 237 2.13 -8.94 3.00
N LEU A 238 2.96 -9.04 1.95
CA LEU A 238 3.29 -10.31 1.32
C LEU A 238 4.25 -11.15 2.19
N GLU A 239 5.22 -10.50 2.84
CA GLU A 239 6.14 -11.15 3.79
C GLU A 239 5.39 -11.68 4.99
N ASP A 240 4.44 -10.91 5.56
CA ASP A 240 3.53 -11.37 6.61
C ASP A 240 2.79 -12.64 6.20
N ALA A 241 2.22 -12.65 4.99
CA ALA A 241 1.46 -13.82 4.51
C ALA A 241 2.34 -15.07 4.39
N VAL A 242 3.60 -14.91 3.95
CA VAL A 242 4.57 -16.02 3.84
C VAL A 242 4.97 -16.52 5.23
N GLU A 243 5.28 -15.61 6.16
CA GLU A 243 5.68 -15.99 7.51
C GLU A 243 4.53 -16.63 8.26
N LEU A 244 3.33 -16.05 8.18
CA LEU A 244 2.13 -16.65 8.77
C LEU A 244 1.88 -18.06 8.25
N MET A 245 2.01 -18.29 6.94
CA MET A 245 1.89 -19.62 6.36
C MET A 245 2.89 -20.61 6.98
N ARG A 246 4.16 -20.21 7.16
CA ARG A 246 5.21 -21.03 7.77
C ARG A 246 4.86 -21.40 9.22
N GLN A 247 4.43 -20.42 10.01
CA GLN A 247 4.07 -20.61 11.40
C GLN A 247 2.83 -21.49 11.54
N MET A 248 1.83 -21.31 10.68
CA MET A 248 0.64 -22.18 10.67
C MET A 248 0.98 -23.62 10.28
N GLN A 249 1.88 -23.85 9.34
CA GLN A 249 2.36 -25.19 8.99
C GLN A 249 3.10 -25.84 10.15
N ALA A 250 3.99 -25.10 10.82
CA ALA A 250 4.72 -25.57 11.99
C ALA A 250 3.76 -25.88 13.15
N ALA A 251 2.80 -25.02 13.43
CA ALA A 251 1.78 -25.23 14.47
C ALA A 251 0.92 -26.47 14.17
N LYS A 252 0.51 -26.67 12.90
CA LYS A 252 -0.25 -27.85 12.48
C LYS A 252 0.55 -29.13 12.71
N ALA A 253 1.84 -29.13 12.37
CA ALA A 253 2.73 -30.28 12.60
C ALA A 253 2.91 -30.58 14.10
N ALA A 254 2.80 -29.57 14.98
CA ALA A 254 2.94 -29.68 16.43
C ALA A 254 1.63 -29.92 17.19
N GLY A 255 0.48 -30.14 16.49
CA GLY A 255 -0.80 -30.44 17.12
C GLY A 255 -1.90 -29.37 16.94
N GLY A 256 -1.64 -28.31 16.17
CA GLY A 256 -2.68 -27.43 15.62
C GLY A 256 -3.18 -26.30 16.49
N ASP A 257 -2.31 -25.55 17.16
CA ASP A 257 -2.69 -24.34 17.91
C ASP A 257 -2.48 -23.07 17.07
N PHE A 258 -3.56 -22.45 16.60
CA PHE A 258 -3.51 -21.21 15.80
C PHE A 258 -3.01 -20.01 16.63
N ASN A 259 -3.39 -19.90 17.90
CA ASN A 259 -2.91 -18.82 18.75
C ASN A 259 -1.38 -18.84 18.85
N ARG A 260 -0.79 -20.03 19.01
CA ARG A 260 0.66 -20.19 19.02
C ARG A 260 1.30 -19.78 17.68
N ALA A 261 0.67 -20.11 16.57
CA ALA A 261 1.14 -19.70 15.25
C ALA A 261 1.10 -18.17 15.04
N PHE A 262 0.16 -17.49 15.68
CA PHE A 262 -0.03 -16.04 15.54
C PHE A 262 0.88 -15.21 16.45
N ILE A 263 1.44 -15.80 17.49
CA ILE A 263 2.34 -15.14 18.44
C ILE A 263 3.82 -15.37 18.08
N ALA A 264 4.11 -16.42 17.31
CA ALA A 264 5.47 -16.79 16.92
C ALA A 264 6.06 -15.84 15.85
#